data_558ec7508d2d51348a0e2eb068f0356a
#
_entry.id   558ec7508d2d51348a0e2eb068f0356a
#
_cell.length_a   1.000
_cell.length_b   1.000
_cell.length_c   1.000
_cell.angle_alpha   90.00
_cell.angle_beta   90.00
_cell.angle_gamma   90.00
#
_symmetry.space_group_name_H-M   'P 1'
#
loop_
_entity.id
_entity.type
_entity.pdbx_description
1 polymer ?
#
loop_
_entity_poly.entity_id
_entity_poly.type
_entity_poly.pdbx_seq_one_letter_code
_entity_poly.pdbx_strand_id
1 'polypeptide(L)'
;MKEPFFKPHIGERYKNPANNIFGGLKILVLGHNHYCNTLFNLRKENSEAHCGYNCEKYVKECNSFTKDVVNEFISYCKGETEFDWFMNTYTKFANAISGYEKTPQEIWDNIAFYNFCQSAVSFDAEQPSLKDYKESEEAFYEILQKLKPNIILCWGFDKVYMHTPSKYWTSPDGENLGFYTIDGSQIPMFHIHHPSWPGFSPETENEKISEHIKVK
;
A
#
# COMPACT_ATOMS: atom_id res chain seq x y z
N MET A 1 5.61 -20.91 1.96
CA MET A 1 5.29 -19.45 1.98
C MET A 1 3.78 -19.31 1.80
N LYS A 2 3.16 -18.35 2.48
CA LYS A 2 1.69 -18.17 2.46
C LYS A 2 1.32 -17.21 1.33
N GLU A 3 0.53 -17.66 0.38
CA GLU A 3 0.11 -16.80 -0.74
C GLU A 3 -0.67 -15.58 -0.23
N PRO A 4 -0.44 -14.35 -0.77
CA PRO A 4 -1.16 -13.16 -0.34
C PRO A 4 -2.67 -13.31 -0.52
N PHE A 5 -3.43 -12.99 0.54
CA PHE A 5 -4.89 -12.99 0.46
C PHE A 5 -5.39 -11.83 -0.39
N PHE A 6 -4.98 -10.60 -0.05
CA PHE A 6 -5.27 -9.43 -0.88
C PHE A 6 -4.21 -9.29 -1.97
N LYS A 7 -4.64 -9.22 -3.23
CA LYS A 7 -3.74 -9.05 -4.36
C LYS A 7 -3.37 -7.59 -4.55
N PRO A 8 -2.11 -7.28 -4.90
CA PRO A 8 -1.69 -5.90 -5.14
C PRO A 8 -2.40 -5.31 -6.36
N HIS A 9 -2.58 -3.99 -6.35
CA HIS A 9 -2.73 -3.24 -7.58
C HIS A 9 -1.38 -3.14 -8.27
N ILE A 10 -1.36 -3.31 -9.59
CA ILE A 10 -0.16 -3.17 -10.41
C ILE A 10 -0.55 -2.31 -11.61
N GLY A 11 -0.04 -1.10 -11.65
CA GLY A 11 -0.27 -0.18 -12.75
C GLY A 11 0.17 -0.77 -14.09
N GLU A 12 -0.51 -0.41 -15.16
CA GLU A 12 -0.27 -0.97 -16.49
C GLU A 12 1.19 -0.80 -16.97
N ARG A 13 1.80 0.33 -16.59
CA ARG A 13 3.18 0.69 -16.98
C ARG A 13 4.24 0.28 -15.96
N TYR A 14 3.85 -0.24 -14.80
CA TYR A 14 4.78 -0.67 -13.75
C TYR A 14 5.82 -1.67 -14.25
N LYS A 15 5.40 -2.63 -15.08
CA LYS A 15 6.27 -3.69 -15.62
C LYS A 15 7.00 -3.31 -16.91
N ASN A 16 6.71 -2.14 -17.47
CA ASN A 16 7.30 -1.68 -18.72
C ASN A 16 8.24 -0.48 -18.48
N PRO A 17 9.55 -0.73 -18.20
CA PRO A 17 10.50 0.34 -17.89
C PRO A 17 10.63 1.41 -18.98
N ALA A 18 10.45 1.05 -20.24
CA ALA A 18 10.59 1.97 -21.37
C ALA A 18 9.53 3.08 -21.38
N ASN A 19 8.33 2.78 -20.85
CA ASN A 19 7.19 3.70 -20.83
C ASN A 19 6.85 4.21 -19.42
N ASN A 20 7.69 3.92 -18.44
CA ASN A 20 7.48 4.33 -17.06
C ASN A 20 7.98 5.75 -16.84
N ILE A 21 7.12 6.62 -16.28
CA ILE A 21 7.42 8.03 -16.00
C ILE A 21 8.52 8.23 -14.95
N PHE A 22 8.86 7.22 -14.18
CA PHE A 22 9.94 7.22 -13.19
C PHE A 22 11.29 6.72 -13.75
N GLY A 23 11.45 6.73 -15.07
CA GLY A 23 12.70 6.32 -15.70
C GLY A 23 13.02 4.84 -15.61
N GLY A 24 12.02 4.00 -15.50
CA GLY A 24 12.15 2.57 -15.32
C GLY A 24 12.20 2.11 -13.87
N LEU A 25 12.16 3.04 -12.92
CA LEU A 25 12.11 2.73 -11.48
C LEU A 25 10.76 2.09 -11.13
N LYS A 26 10.79 0.92 -10.52
CA LYS A 26 9.59 0.21 -10.03
C LYS A 26 9.32 0.63 -8.59
N ILE A 27 8.26 1.39 -8.38
CA ILE A 27 7.87 1.90 -7.07
C ILE A 27 6.74 1.06 -6.51
N LEU A 28 6.92 0.49 -5.32
CA LEU A 28 5.85 -0.12 -4.55
C LEU A 28 5.43 0.83 -3.43
N VAL A 29 4.15 1.18 -3.43
CA VAL A 29 3.54 1.90 -2.31
C VAL A 29 2.97 0.89 -1.34
N LEU A 30 3.34 1.00 -0.07
CA LEU A 30 2.92 0.10 1.00
C LEU A 30 1.98 0.84 1.95
N GLY A 31 0.72 0.47 1.91
CA GLY A 31 -0.30 0.86 2.89
C GLY A 31 -0.34 -0.09 4.07
N HIS A 32 -1.19 0.20 5.04
CA HIS A 32 -1.27 -0.51 6.30
C HIS A 32 -2.27 -1.69 6.26
N ASN A 33 -3.56 -1.40 6.11
CA ASN A 33 -4.63 -2.40 6.18
C ASN A 33 -5.86 -1.99 5.36
N HIS A 34 -6.81 -2.91 5.27
CA HIS A 34 -8.14 -2.69 4.72
C HIS A 34 -9.21 -2.58 5.81
N TYR A 35 -10.29 -1.88 5.49
CA TYR A 35 -11.50 -1.82 6.31
C TYR A 35 -12.61 -2.63 5.65
N CYS A 36 -13.36 -3.40 6.44
CA CYS A 36 -14.44 -4.25 5.95
C CYS A 36 -15.76 -3.91 6.63
N ASN A 37 -16.71 -3.33 5.89
CA ASN A 37 -18.05 -3.02 6.40
C ASN A 37 -18.84 -4.28 6.77
N THR A 38 -18.64 -5.38 6.04
CA THR A 38 -19.26 -6.66 6.38
C THR A 38 -18.77 -7.17 7.73
N LEU A 39 -17.46 -7.05 8.01
CA LEU A 39 -16.89 -7.42 9.29
C LEU A 39 -17.49 -6.57 10.45
N PHE A 40 -17.65 -5.26 10.24
CA PHE A 40 -18.29 -4.38 11.21
C PHE A 40 -19.69 -4.86 11.59
N ASN A 41 -20.50 -5.27 10.62
CA ASN A 41 -21.85 -5.78 10.86
C ASN A 41 -21.81 -7.18 11.52
N LEU A 42 -20.92 -8.06 11.09
CA LEU A 42 -20.76 -9.39 11.68
C LEU A 42 -20.34 -9.33 13.14
N ARG A 43 -19.49 -8.38 13.53
CA ARG A 43 -19.02 -8.24 14.91
C ARG A 43 -20.07 -7.73 15.89
N LYS A 44 -21.13 -7.08 15.40
CA LYS A 44 -22.30 -6.78 16.22
C LYS A 44 -23.04 -8.05 16.66
N GLU A 45 -22.97 -9.11 15.86
CA GLU A 45 -23.61 -10.39 16.12
C GLU A 45 -22.63 -11.40 16.77
N ASN A 46 -21.38 -11.37 16.36
CA ASN A 46 -20.31 -12.22 16.85
C ASN A 46 -19.00 -11.41 16.95
N SER A 47 -18.61 -11.06 18.18
CA SER A 47 -17.41 -10.26 18.45
C SER A 47 -16.10 -10.90 18.00
N GLU A 48 -16.08 -12.22 17.78
CA GLU A 48 -14.91 -12.97 17.31
C GLU A 48 -14.85 -13.13 15.80
N ALA A 49 -15.76 -12.51 15.05
CA ALA A 49 -15.73 -12.58 13.59
C ALA A 49 -14.42 -12.01 13.03
N HIS A 50 -13.83 -12.72 12.07
CA HIS A 50 -12.56 -12.36 11.43
C HIS A 50 -12.74 -12.11 9.95
N CYS A 51 -11.87 -11.26 9.38
CA CYS A 51 -11.72 -11.08 7.94
C CYS A 51 -10.36 -11.62 7.48
N GLY A 52 -10.26 -11.98 6.22
CA GLY A 52 -9.06 -12.58 5.65
C GLY A 52 -9.25 -14.06 5.37
N TYR A 53 -8.21 -14.86 5.57
CA TYR A 53 -8.23 -16.31 5.23
C TYR A 53 -9.31 -17.12 5.95
N ASN A 54 -9.74 -16.68 7.13
CA ASN A 54 -10.74 -17.35 7.96
C ASN A 54 -12.10 -16.65 7.99
N CYS A 55 -12.39 -15.81 7.01
CA CYS A 55 -13.64 -15.05 6.95
C CYS A 55 -14.81 -15.99 6.59
N GLU A 56 -15.83 -16.08 7.44
CA GLU A 56 -17.03 -16.86 7.19
C GLU A 56 -17.89 -16.35 6.02
N LYS A 57 -17.79 -15.04 5.75
CA LYS A 57 -18.48 -14.37 4.63
C LYS A 57 -17.56 -14.13 3.43
N TYR A 58 -16.42 -14.84 3.41
CA TYR A 58 -15.49 -14.72 2.31
C TYR A 58 -16.16 -15.02 0.97
N VAL A 59 -15.96 -14.11 0.05
CA VAL A 59 -16.26 -14.28 -1.36
C VAL A 59 -14.97 -14.08 -2.15
N LYS A 60 -14.86 -14.74 -3.32
CA LYS A 60 -13.61 -14.71 -4.12
C LYS A 60 -13.16 -13.29 -4.47
N GLU A 61 -14.12 -12.40 -4.63
CA GLU A 61 -13.93 -10.98 -4.95
C GLU A 61 -13.19 -10.21 -3.85
N CYS A 62 -13.23 -10.67 -2.59
CA CYS A 62 -12.45 -10.05 -1.51
C CYS A 62 -10.95 -10.01 -1.80
N ASN A 63 -10.42 -10.96 -2.58
CA ASN A 63 -9.01 -11.02 -2.94
C ASN A 63 -8.56 -9.83 -3.80
N SER A 64 -9.47 -9.25 -4.56
CA SER A 64 -9.19 -8.12 -5.46
C SER A 64 -9.36 -6.77 -4.80
N PHE A 65 -9.74 -6.70 -3.52
CA PHE A 65 -10.13 -5.47 -2.83
C PHE A 65 -9.13 -4.32 -3.01
N THR A 66 -7.82 -4.54 -2.81
CA THR A 66 -6.78 -3.52 -3.06
C THR A 66 -6.83 -3.00 -4.49
N LYS A 67 -6.94 -3.92 -5.45
CA LYS A 67 -7.00 -3.59 -6.87
C LYS A 67 -8.28 -2.84 -7.22
N ASP A 68 -9.41 -3.27 -6.67
CA ASP A 68 -10.72 -2.70 -7.00
C ASP A 68 -10.84 -1.27 -6.50
N VAL A 69 -10.38 -0.97 -5.29
CA VAL A 69 -10.35 0.39 -4.74
C VAL A 69 -9.49 1.33 -5.60
N VAL A 70 -8.31 0.88 -6.04
CA VAL A 70 -7.46 1.71 -6.92
C VAL A 70 -8.08 1.86 -8.32
N ASN A 71 -8.68 0.81 -8.86
CA ASN A 71 -9.36 0.89 -10.16
C ASN A 71 -10.56 1.85 -10.12
N GLU A 72 -11.33 1.85 -9.03
CA GLU A 72 -12.42 2.80 -8.82
C GLU A 72 -11.90 4.25 -8.81
N PHE A 73 -10.78 4.51 -8.12
CA PHE A 73 -10.12 5.80 -8.17
C PHE A 73 -9.66 6.18 -9.59
N ILE A 74 -9.07 5.24 -10.34
CA ILE A 74 -8.66 5.48 -11.73
C ILE A 74 -9.88 5.79 -12.62
N SER A 75 -10.99 5.08 -12.44
CA SER A 75 -12.26 5.37 -13.13
C SER A 75 -12.80 6.76 -12.80
N TYR A 76 -12.69 7.19 -11.54
CA TYR A 76 -12.99 8.57 -11.16
C TYR A 76 -12.11 9.59 -11.90
N CYS A 77 -10.80 9.35 -11.96
CA CYS A 77 -9.89 10.24 -12.71
C CYS A 77 -10.25 10.37 -14.20
N LYS A 78 -10.89 9.34 -14.76
CA LYS A 78 -11.40 9.32 -16.15
C LYS A 78 -12.79 9.94 -16.29
N GLY A 79 -13.46 10.30 -15.19
CA GLY A 79 -14.85 10.79 -15.19
C GLY A 79 -15.91 9.69 -15.39
N GLU A 80 -15.57 8.43 -15.13
CA GLU A 80 -16.45 7.28 -15.30
C GLU A 80 -17.28 6.96 -14.05
N THR A 81 -16.83 7.44 -12.87
CA THR A 81 -17.50 7.26 -11.57
C THR A 81 -17.55 8.57 -10.80
N GLU A 82 -18.44 8.64 -9.81
CA GLU A 82 -18.54 9.78 -8.91
C GLU A 82 -17.43 9.80 -7.87
N PHE A 83 -17.19 10.97 -7.28
CA PHE A 83 -16.21 11.15 -6.22
C PHE A 83 -16.66 10.44 -4.93
N ASP A 84 -15.72 9.71 -4.29
CA ASP A 84 -15.83 9.24 -2.91
C ASP A 84 -14.68 9.81 -2.06
N TRP A 85 -14.94 10.03 -0.78
CA TRP A 85 -14.00 10.69 0.15
C TRP A 85 -12.61 10.01 0.23
N PHE A 86 -12.55 8.69 0.10
CA PHE A 86 -11.27 7.95 0.13
C PHE A 86 -10.34 8.35 -1.01
N MET A 87 -10.88 8.82 -2.13
CA MET A 87 -10.14 9.22 -3.33
C MET A 87 -9.19 10.41 -3.07
N ASN A 88 -9.48 11.23 -2.04
CA ASN A 88 -8.58 12.27 -1.59
C ASN A 88 -7.21 11.72 -1.15
N THR A 89 -7.17 10.56 -0.52
CA THR A 89 -5.94 9.90 -0.09
C THR A 89 -5.05 9.59 -1.29
N TYR A 90 -5.64 9.03 -2.33
CA TYR A 90 -4.92 8.66 -3.56
C TYR A 90 -4.48 9.87 -4.37
N THR A 91 -5.32 10.92 -4.43
CA THR A 91 -5.00 12.19 -5.09
C THR A 91 -3.84 12.91 -4.38
N LYS A 92 -3.90 13.04 -3.06
CA LYS A 92 -2.83 13.68 -2.27
C LYS A 92 -1.49 12.97 -2.44
N PHE A 93 -1.50 11.63 -2.41
CA PHE A 93 -0.30 10.85 -2.65
C PHE A 93 0.27 11.07 -4.05
N ALA A 94 -0.58 11.04 -5.09
CA ALA A 94 -0.14 11.27 -6.47
C ALA A 94 0.48 12.67 -6.65
N ASN A 95 -0.10 13.69 -6.01
CA ASN A 95 0.46 15.03 -6.00
C ASN A 95 1.82 15.08 -5.26
N ALA A 96 1.93 14.38 -4.14
CA ALA A 96 3.19 14.32 -3.38
C ALA A 96 4.31 13.65 -4.18
N ILE A 97 4.06 12.56 -4.89
CA ILE A 97 5.12 11.85 -5.62
C ILE A 97 5.54 12.60 -6.90
N SER A 98 4.67 13.42 -7.48
CA SER A 98 4.93 14.11 -8.75
C SER A 98 5.17 15.60 -8.62
N GLY A 99 4.98 16.21 -7.44
CA GLY A 99 5.00 17.68 -7.30
C GLY A 99 3.99 18.37 -8.21
N TYR A 100 2.85 17.74 -8.46
CA TYR A 100 1.78 18.19 -9.39
C TYR A 100 2.16 18.19 -10.88
N GLU A 101 3.30 17.60 -11.26
CA GLU A 101 3.74 17.56 -12.66
C GLU A 101 2.99 16.51 -13.51
N LYS A 102 2.36 15.53 -12.85
CA LYS A 102 1.60 14.46 -13.51
C LYS A 102 0.21 14.34 -12.92
N THR A 103 -0.72 13.86 -13.74
CA THR A 103 -2.07 13.57 -13.28
C THR A 103 -2.07 12.38 -12.29
N PRO A 104 -3.01 12.33 -11.34
CA PRO A 104 -3.14 11.19 -10.45
C PRO A 104 -3.26 9.85 -11.19
N GLN A 105 -3.99 9.80 -12.30
CA GLN A 105 -4.08 8.60 -13.13
C GLN A 105 -2.71 8.15 -13.64
N GLU A 106 -1.90 9.06 -14.22
CA GLU A 106 -0.57 8.72 -14.72
C GLU A 106 0.30 8.12 -13.61
N ILE A 107 0.22 8.66 -12.38
CA ILE A 107 0.98 8.11 -11.25
C ILE A 107 0.55 6.67 -10.95
N TRP A 108 -0.77 6.43 -10.77
CA TRP A 108 -1.28 5.12 -10.39
C TRP A 108 -1.15 4.06 -11.49
N ASP A 109 -1.06 4.47 -12.76
CA ASP A 109 -0.72 3.58 -13.88
C ASP A 109 0.76 3.14 -13.88
N ASN A 110 1.64 3.83 -13.15
CA ASN A 110 3.09 3.59 -13.16
C ASN A 110 3.66 2.96 -11.88
N ILE A 111 2.84 2.79 -10.83
CA ILE A 111 3.25 2.22 -9.55
C ILE A 111 2.51 0.93 -9.23
N ALA A 112 3.01 0.20 -8.24
CA ALA A 112 2.23 -0.86 -7.58
C ALA A 112 1.80 -0.40 -6.18
N PHE A 113 0.66 -0.88 -5.70
CA PHE A 113 0.15 -0.61 -4.37
C PHE A 113 -0.28 -1.90 -3.66
N TYR A 114 0.05 -2.00 -2.39
CA TYR A 114 -0.26 -3.15 -1.57
C TYR A 114 -0.49 -2.73 -0.12
N ASN A 115 -1.49 -3.29 0.54
CA ASN A 115 -1.65 -3.14 1.97
C ASN A 115 -0.99 -4.31 2.70
N PHE A 116 -0.17 -4.00 3.70
CA PHE A 116 0.64 -4.97 4.42
C PHE A 116 -0.19 -6.06 5.09
N CYS A 117 -1.20 -5.65 5.89
CA CYS A 117 -2.02 -6.60 6.63
C CYS A 117 -2.95 -7.39 5.70
N GLN A 118 -2.95 -8.71 5.88
CA GLN A 118 -3.73 -9.67 5.08
C GLN A 118 -5.06 -10.02 5.71
N SER A 119 -5.43 -9.33 6.78
CA SER A 119 -6.78 -9.29 7.35
C SER A 119 -7.28 -7.86 7.29
N ALA A 120 -8.56 -7.67 6.95
CA ALA A 120 -9.19 -6.37 7.10
C ALA A 120 -9.66 -6.19 8.55
N VAL A 121 -9.67 -4.94 9.00
CA VAL A 121 -10.23 -4.56 10.30
C VAL A 121 -11.63 -3.98 10.14
N SER A 122 -12.36 -3.88 11.25
CA SER A 122 -13.66 -3.23 11.28
C SER A 122 -13.53 -1.72 11.08
N PHE A 123 -14.56 -1.09 10.51
CA PHE A 123 -14.55 0.34 10.16
C PHE A 123 -14.53 1.28 11.38
N ASP A 124 -14.76 0.79 12.59
CA ASP A 124 -14.82 1.54 13.85
C ASP A 124 -13.43 1.83 14.47
N ALA A 125 -12.42 2.04 13.66
CA ALA A 125 -11.03 2.38 14.04
C ALA A 125 -10.26 1.25 14.74
N GLU A 126 -10.65 0.00 14.55
CA GLU A 126 -9.89 -1.15 15.03
C GLU A 126 -8.49 -1.21 14.37
N GLN A 127 -7.54 -1.69 15.12
CA GLN A 127 -6.18 -1.91 14.62
C GLN A 127 -5.93 -3.41 14.44
N PRO A 128 -5.13 -3.81 13.44
CA PRO A 128 -4.68 -5.18 13.32
C PRO A 128 -3.95 -5.65 14.58
N SER A 129 -4.11 -6.92 14.93
CA SER A 129 -3.40 -7.52 16.06
C SER A 129 -1.94 -7.80 15.71
N LEU A 130 -1.09 -8.03 16.73
CA LEU A 130 0.30 -8.48 16.52
C LEU A 130 0.39 -9.77 15.68
N LYS A 131 -0.63 -10.62 15.78
CA LYS A 131 -0.72 -11.84 14.98
C LYS A 131 -0.95 -11.51 13.51
N ASP A 132 -1.83 -10.56 13.20
CA ASP A 132 -2.09 -10.13 11.82
C ASP A 132 -0.83 -9.58 11.16
N TYR A 133 -0.03 -8.77 11.86
CA TYR A 133 1.25 -8.27 11.35
C TYR A 133 2.22 -9.41 11.04
N LYS A 134 2.42 -10.34 11.98
CA LYS A 134 3.35 -11.48 11.81
C LYS A 134 2.93 -12.40 10.66
N GLU A 135 1.63 -12.69 10.55
CA GLU A 135 1.11 -13.54 9.48
C GLU A 135 1.17 -12.87 8.10
N SER A 136 1.15 -11.53 8.07
CA SER A 136 1.21 -10.74 6.84
C SER A 136 2.62 -10.61 6.28
N GLU A 137 3.66 -10.73 7.10
CA GLU A 137 5.05 -10.54 6.67
C GLU A 137 5.46 -11.55 5.58
N GLU A 138 5.11 -12.82 5.74
CA GLU A 138 5.44 -13.85 4.75
C GLU A 138 4.74 -13.56 3.40
N ALA A 139 3.48 -13.09 3.45
CA ALA A 139 2.74 -12.70 2.25
C ALA A 139 3.37 -11.47 1.57
N PHE A 140 3.83 -10.50 2.36
CA PHE A 140 4.51 -9.32 1.83
C PHE A 140 5.86 -9.70 1.18
N TYR A 141 6.61 -10.60 1.79
CA TYR A 141 7.85 -11.11 1.20
C TYR A 141 7.61 -11.75 -0.18
N GLU A 142 6.55 -12.54 -0.33
CA GLU A 142 6.11 -13.08 -1.63
C GLU A 142 5.82 -11.98 -2.66
N ILE A 143 5.16 -10.89 -2.22
CA ILE A 143 4.90 -9.73 -3.09
C ILE A 143 6.21 -9.09 -3.55
N LEU A 144 7.16 -8.90 -2.66
CA LEU A 144 8.47 -8.34 -3.02
C LEU A 144 9.22 -9.22 -4.03
N GLN A 145 9.18 -10.54 -3.86
CA GLN A 145 9.78 -11.47 -4.82
C GLN A 145 9.11 -11.43 -6.20
N LYS A 146 7.77 -11.28 -6.24
CA LYS A 146 7.01 -11.23 -7.50
C LYS A 146 7.14 -9.89 -8.22
N LEU A 147 7.08 -8.79 -7.49
CA LEU A 147 7.07 -7.45 -8.07
C LEU A 147 8.48 -6.91 -8.33
N LYS A 148 9.47 -7.31 -7.53
CA LYS A 148 10.86 -6.85 -7.58
C LYS A 148 10.94 -5.33 -7.66
N PRO A 149 10.37 -4.59 -6.69
CA PRO A 149 10.43 -3.15 -6.69
C PRO A 149 11.87 -2.68 -6.51
N ASN A 150 12.20 -1.49 -7.02
CA ASN A 150 13.47 -0.84 -6.76
C ASN A 150 13.43 -0.05 -5.45
N ILE A 151 12.21 0.37 -5.04
CA ILE A 151 11.98 1.20 -3.86
C ILE A 151 10.57 0.97 -3.32
N ILE A 152 10.42 1.11 -1.99
CA ILE A 152 9.14 1.04 -1.30
C ILE A 152 8.88 2.39 -0.64
N LEU A 153 7.70 2.99 -0.90
CA LEU A 153 7.18 4.13 -0.16
C LEU A 153 6.12 3.62 0.81
N CYS A 154 6.38 3.72 2.12
CA CYS A 154 5.49 3.20 3.15
C CYS A 154 4.75 4.34 3.85
N TRP A 155 3.43 4.41 3.73
CA TRP A 155 2.58 5.37 4.44
C TRP A 155 1.90 4.79 5.69
N GLY A 156 2.36 3.69 6.18
CA GLY A 156 1.92 3.05 7.41
C GLY A 156 3.10 2.58 8.25
N PHE A 157 4.25 3.22 8.08
CA PHE A 157 5.54 2.80 8.62
C PHE A 157 5.51 2.52 10.12
N ASP A 158 5.04 3.45 10.93
CA ASP A 158 5.02 3.30 12.39
C ASP A 158 4.27 2.03 12.82
N LYS A 159 3.15 1.73 12.17
CA LYS A 159 2.33 0.56 12.48
C LYS A 159 2.98 -0.72 12.00
N VAL A 160 3.42 -0.74 10.76
CA VAL A 160 4.07 -1.92 10.16
C VAL A 160 5.39 -2.22 10.85
N TYR A 161 6.26 -1.22 10.99
CA TYR A 161 7.61 -1.37 11.53
C TYR A 161 7.63 -1.72 13.03
N MET A 162 6.87 -1.02 13.86
CA MET A 162 6.88 -1.23 15.31
C MET A 162 6.28 -2.57 15.74
N HIS A 163 5.38 -3.15 14.92
CA HIS A 163 4.66 -4.36 15.29
C HIS A 163 5.14 -5.61 14.56
N THR A 164 6.05 -5.48 13.58
CA THR A 164 6.60 -6.61 12.83
C THR A 164 8.11 -6.61 12.92
N PRO A 165 8.71 -7.11 14.03
CA PRO A 165 10.15 -7.36 14.05
C PRO A 165 10.47 -8.38 12.97
N SER A 166 10.94 -7.90 11.84
CA SER A 166 11.17 -8.67 10.64
C SER A 166 12.57 -9.21 10.59
N LYS A 167 12.71 -10.47 10.23
CA LYS A 167 14.01 -11.05 9.86
C LYS A 167 14.51 -10.56 8.49
N TYR A 168 13.63 -9.94 7.70
CA TYR A 168 13.94 -9.45 6.36
C TYR A 168 14.22 -7.95 6.31
N TRP A 169 13.83 -7.23 7.36
CA TRP A 169 13.95 -5.79 7.46
C TRP A 169 15.17 -5.39 8.28
N THR A 170 15.93 -4.44 7.78
CA THR A 170 17.04 -3.82 8.47
C THR A 170 16.91 -2.30 8.39
N SER A 171 17.02 -1.62 9.54
CA SER A 171 17.13 -0.16 9.62
C SER A 171 18.46 0.18 10.27
N PRO A 172 19.41 0.75 9.52
CA PRO A 172 20.73 1.11 10.06
C PRO A 172 20.67 2.15 11.18
N ASP A 173 19.73 3.11 11.08
CA ASP A 173 19.69 4.31 11.91
C ASP A 173 18.49 4.35 12.87
N GLY A 174 17.63 3.32 12.87
CA GLY A 174 16.43 3.28 13.69
C GLY A 174 15.36 4.32 13.29
N GLU A 175 15.57 5.02 12.17
CA GLU A 175 14.73 6.10 11.68
C GLU A 175 13.95 5.73 10.41
N ASN A 176 13.58 6.72 9.60
CA ASN A 176 12.63 6.63 8.50
C ASN A 176 13.11 5.82 7.27
N LEU A 177 14.37 5.40 7.27
CA LEU A 177 14.98 4.64 6.18
C LEU A 177 15.39 3.25 6.62
N GLY A 178 15.05 2.26 5.83
CA GLY A 178 15.55 0.90 5.99
C GLY A 178 15.49 0.14 4.68
N PHE A 179 15.71 -1.15 4.71
CA PHE A 179 15.64 -1.98 3.52
C PHE A 179 15.17 -3.40 3.81
N TYR A 180 14.48 -3.99 2.85
CA TYR A 180 14.22 -5.42 2.80
C TYR A 180 15.31 -6.12 1.99
N THR A 181 15.74 -7.30 2.47
CA THR A 181 16.69 -8.13 1.73
C THR A 181 15.96 -9.29 1.06
N ILE A 182 15.97 -9.31 -0.27
CA ILE A 182 15.32 -10.33 -1.09
C ILE A 182 16.37 -10.93 -2.04
N ASP A 183 16.60 -12.23 -1.93
CA ASP A 183 17.56 -12.96 -2.77
C ASP A 183 18.95 -12.27 -2.86
N GLY A 184 19.40 -11.72 -1.73
CA GLY A 184 20.68 -11.00 -1.62
C GLY A 184 20.65 -9.55 -2.14
N SER A 185 19.53 -9.08 -2.67
CA SER A 185 19.34 -7.69 -3.11
C SER A 185 18.62 -6.87 -2.04
N GLN A 186 19.10 -5.66 -1.79
CA GLN A 186 18.47 -4.72 -0.87
C GLN A 186 17.45 -3.85 -1.61
N ILE A 187 16.24 -3.77 -1.06
CA ILE A 187 15.16 -2.91 -1.54
C ILE A 187 14.93 -1.84 -0.48
N PRO A 188 15.31 -0.58 -0.75
CA PRO A 188 15.12 0.51 0.20
C PRO A 188 13.63 0.79 0.43
N MET A 189 13.27 1.12 1.67
CA MET A 189 11.94 1.56 2.07
C MET A 189 12.03 2.90 2.81
N PHE A 190 11.23 3.85 2.37
CA PHE A 190 11.10 5.18 2.96
C PHE A 190 9.74 5.35 3.61
N HIS A 191 9.74 6.00 4.75
CA HIS A 191 8.52 6.43 5.40
C HIS A 191 8.05 7.76 4.80
N ILE A 192 6.76 7.80 4.46
CA ILE A 192 6.01 9.02 4.17
C ILE A 192 4.80 9.08 5.09
N HIS A 193 4.33 10.27 5.43
CA HIS A 193 3.11 10.39 6.20
C HIS A 193 1.92 9.80 5.45
N HIS A 194 0.95 9.27 6.19
CA HIS A 194 -0.27 8.75 5.56
C HIS A 194 -1.05 9.88 4.91
N PRO A 195 -1.43 9.78 3.61
CA PRO A 195 -2.07 10.91 2.91
C PRO A 195 -3.44 11.33 3.45
N SER A 196 -4.11 10.49 4.27
CA SER A 196 -5.32 10.89 5.00
C SER A 196 -5.04 11.62 6.32
N TRP A 197 -3.76 11.69 6.75
CA TRP A 197 -3.43 12.43 7.96
C TRP A 197 -3.71 13.93 7.77
N PRO A 198 -4.36 14.62 8.76
CA PRO A 198 -4.73 16.03 8.61
C PRO A 198 -3.54 16.97 8.37
N GLY A 199 -2.36 16.61 8.86
CA GLY A 199 -1.11 17.37 8.65
C GLY A 199 -0.32 17.00 7.38
N PHE A 200 -0.87 16.13 6.51
CA PHE A 200 -0.19 15.75 5.26
C PHE A 200 -0.19 16.91 4.27
N SER A 201 1.01 17.36 3.88
CA SER A 201 1.23 18.30 2.78
C SER A 201 1.90 17.59 1.61
N PRO A 202 1.28 17.57 0.42
CA PRO A 202 1.92 17.01 -0.77
C PRO A 202 3.25 17.67 -1.09
N GLU A 203 3.40 18.98 -0.87
CA GLU A 203 4.62 19.76 -1.13
C GLU A 203 5.77 19.29 -0.22
N THR A 204 5.50 19.19 1.10
CA THR A 204 6.50 18.75 2.08
C THR A 204 6.94 17.30 1.84
N GLU A 205 5.99 16.42 1.51
CA GLU A 205 6.32 15.02 1.19
C GLU A 205 7.04 14.91 -0.16
N ASN A 206 6.72 15.78 -1.14
CA ASN A 206 7.45 15.81 -2.41
C ASN A 206 8.92 16.17 -2.23
N GLU A 207 9.25 17.12 -1.37
CA GLU A 207 10.65 17.47 -1.06
C GLU A 207 11.44 16.23 -0.62
N LYS A 208 10.88 15.43 0.30
CA LYS A 208 11.50 14.17 0.78
C LYS A 208 11.58 13.10 -0.30
N ILE A 209 10.49 12.88 -1.05
CA ILE A 209 10.41 11.85 -2.07
C ILE A 209 11.35 12.15 -3.23
N SER A 210 11.45 13.42 -3.65
CA SER A 210 12.27 13.86 -4.80
C SER A 210 13.78 13.68 -4.62
N GLU A 211 14.25 13.54 -3.38
CA GLU A 211 15.64 13.14 -3.09
C GLU A 211 15.95 11.73 -3.61
N HIS A 212 14.94 10.88 -3.72
CA HIS A 212 15.08 9.46 -4.04
C HIS A 212 14.42 9.05 -5.35
N ILE A 213 13.35 9.76 -5.76
CA ILE A 213 12.53 9.46 -6.92
C ILE A 213 12.38 10.72 -7.77
N LYS A 214 12.73 10.62 -9.05
CA LYS A 214 12.51 11.70 -10.03
C LYS A 214 11.47 11.27 -11.05
N VAL A 215 10.49 12.13 -11.25
CA VAL A 215 9.53 12.03 -12.35
C VAL A 215 10.18 12.59 -13.61
N LYS A 216 9.96 11.96 -14.76
CA LYS A 216 10.47 12.40 -16.08
C LYS A 216 9.35 12.94 -16.95
#